data_28fe69f82349d0d392295edb9040136c
#
_entry.id   28fe69f82349d0d392295edb9040136c
#
_cell.length_a   1.000
_cell.length_b   1.000
_cell.length_c   1.000
_cell.angle_alpha   90.00
_cell.angle_beta   90.00
_cell.angle_gamma   90.00
#
_symmetry.space_group_name_H-M   'P 1'
#
loop_
_entity.id
_entity.type
_entity.pdbx_description
1 polymer ?
#
loop_
_entity_poly.entity_id
_entity_poly.type
_entity_poly.pdbx_seq_one_letter_code
_entity_poly.pdbx_strand_id
1 'polypeptide(L)'
;MESNEQKLLMPEPRANGLLAYISPSKYLLIGGSDRNKPFNDIWYLLTNEKKWEKIPNENPISKTLTPRSGFAFCITNHTENEIEIYIHGGQDYFTNTFHSDLFKIIINIKNFSNSTIENLITFPLDINKFPCARNSHQMVYNSDENSLYFFGGGTSTGLLNDLWKIDIKNKNFEKVNINNLENIIKPRELFGMIYYKKNILIFGGRLINDINGYSYKIDLENKTCKRGNKLPYKLAAFTYCLIKYSNKDYVVIYGGTDGEKFFNNFIVYDIENDSFKKSKIVINKELVGNDPQYEIFLGRISAMMVLDDKGENLILYGGSAMDKEWSYINNVNIKEIFEHLEDKI
;
A
#
# COMPACT_ATOMS: atom_id res chain seq x y z
N MET A 1 -19.62 41.19 -9.71
CA MET A 1 -19.35 40.02 -10.55
C MET A 1 -18.66 39.03 -9.66
N GLU A 2 -19.42 38.10 -9.07
CA GLU A 2 -18.86 37.00 -8.30
C GLU A 2 -18.23 36.03 -9.29
N SER A 3 -16.92 35.83 -9.19
CA SER A 3 -16.22 34.81 -9.93
C SER A 3 -16.73 33.47 -9.44
N ASN A 4 -17.54 32.77 -10.25
CA ASN A 4 -17.81 31.34 -10.09
C ASN A 4 -16.50 30.57 -10.29
N GLU A 5 -15.64 30.51 -9.28
CA GLU A 5 -14.62 29.51 -9.21
C GLU A 5 -15.34 28.16 -9.06
N GLN A 6 -15.44 27.42 -10.14
CA GLN A 6 -15.85 26.02 -10.11
C GLN A 6 -14.84 25.29 -9.21
N LYS A 7 -15.24 25.04 -7.97
CA LYS A 7 -14.44 24.23 -7.02
C LYS A 7 -14.14 22.91 -7.72
N LEU A 8 -12.87 22.70 -8.07
CA LEU A 8 -12.42 21.45 -8.69
C LEU A 8 -12.85 20.28 -7.79
N LEU A 9 -13.65 19.39 -8.35
CA LEU A 9 -14.07 18.18 -7.64
C LEU A 9 -12.85 17.29 -7.45
N MET A 10 -12.45 17.06 -6.20
CA MET A 10 -11.31 16.23 -5.85
C MET A 10 -11.59 15.44 -4.56
N PRO A 11 -10.95 14.28 -4.36
CA PRO A 11 -11.11 13.53 -3.13
C PRO A 11 -10.59 14.33 -1.92
N GLU A 12 -11.23 14.16 -0.77
CA GLU A 12 -10.74 14.71 0.49
C GLU A 12 -9.32 14.21 0.77
N PRO A 13 -8.43 15.01 1.41
CA PRO A 13 -7.10 14.58 1.82
C PRO A 13 -7.14 13.29 2.61
N ARG A 14 -6.26 12.35 2.32
CA ARG A 14 -6.32 11.01 2.93
C ARG A 14 -5.00 10.25 2.91
N ALA A 15 -4.91 9.26 3.79
CA ALA A 15 -3.83 8.29 3.89
C ALA A 15 -4.36 6.86 3.91
N ASN A 16 -3.50 5.86 3.78
CA ASN A 16 -3.82 4.43 3.94
C ASN A 16 -4.97 3.89 3.07
N GLY A 17 -5.16 4.45 1.87
CA GLY A 17 -6.07 3.92 0.86
C GLY A 17 -5.35 3.04 -0.16
N LEU A 18 -6.07 2.67 -1.20
CA LEU A 18 -5.56 1.97 -2.37
C LEU A 18 -5.42 2.96 -3.53
N LEU A 19 -4.25 3.03 -4.14
CA LEU A 19 -4.02 3.68 -5.43
C LEU A 19 -3.52 2.62 -6.41
N ALA A 20 -4.23 2.42 -7.52
CA ALA A 20 -3.91 1.43 -8.53
C ALA A 20 -3.86 2.03 -9.93
N TYR A 21 -2.88 1.61 -10.74
CA TYR A 21 -2.86 1.88 -12.16
C TYR A 21 -4.01 1.11 -12.85
N ILE A 22 -4.72 1.74 -13.76
CA ILE A 22 -5.83 1.13 -14.53
C ILE A 22 -5.49 1.01 -16.02
N SER A 23 -5.11 2.12 -16.62
CA SER A 23 -4.78 2.23 -18.03
C SER A 23 -3.93 3.47 -18.24
N PRO A 24 -3.36 3.73 -19.43
CA PRO A 24 -2.53 4.90 -19.64
C PRO A 24 -3.18 6.17 -19.09
N SER A 25 -2.44 6.84 -18.18
CA SER A 25 -2.87 8.08 -17.51
C SER A 25 -4.12 7.99 -16.64
N LYS A 26 -4.60 6.78 -16.30
CA LYS A 26 -5.78 6.57 -15.47
C LYS A 26 -5.46 5.69 -14.26
N TYR A 27 -5.79 6.19 -13.08
CA TYR A 27 -5.56 5.51 -11.81
C TYR A 27 -6.84 5.46 -10.99
N LEU A 28 -6.97 4.42 -10.16
CA LEU A 28 -8.10 4.19 -9.27
C LEU A 28 -7.69 4.47 -7.82
N LEU A 29 -8.47 5.29 -7.13
CA LEU A 29 -8.36 5.51 -5.69
C LEU A 29 -9.57 4.88 -5.00
N ILE A 30 -9.33 4.07 -3.96
CA ILE A 30 -10.38 3.49 -3.11
C ILE A 30 -10.04 3.71 -1.64
N GLY A 31 -11.00 4.21 -0.87
CA GLY A 31 -10.95 4.24 0.59
C GLY A 31 -9.83 5.10 1.17
N GLY A 32 -9.23 4.64 2.25
CA GLY A 32 -8.32 5.42 3.09
C GLY A 32 -9.06 6.22 4.15
N SER A 33 -8.36 7.09 4.85
CA SER A 33 -8.96 7.95 5.89
C SER A 33 -8.27 9.30 5.99
N ASP A 34 -9.00 10.29 6.47
CA ASP A 34 -8.45 11.45 7.16
C ASP A 34 -8.43 11.16 8.68
N ARG A 35 -8.18 12.19 9.49
CA ARG A 35 -8.17 12.07 10.97
C ARG A 35 -9.55 11.88 11.58
N ASN A 36 -10.61 12.22 10.84
CA ASN A 36 -11.97 12.28 11.36
C ASN A 36 -12.78 11.06 10.95
N LYS A 37 -12.52 10.51 9.76
CA LYS A 37 -13.33 9.42 9.20
C LYS A 37 -12.58 8.58 8.18
N PRO A 38 -12.89 7.30 8.06
CA PRO A 38 -12.52 6.47 6.93
C PRO A 38 -13.46 6.72 5.74
N PHE A 39 -12.99 6.35 4.55
CA PHE A 39 -13.71 6.48 3.29
C PHE A 39 -13.98 5.11 2.66
N ASN A 40 -15.02 5.05 1.82
CA ASN A 40 -15.30 3.95 0.88
C ASN A 40 -15.65 4.48 -0.50
N ASP A 41 -15.42 5.76 -0.73
CA ASP A 41 -15.59 6.38 -2.04
C ASP A 41 -14.52 5.90 -3.01
N ILE A 42 -14.87 6.01 -4.30
CA ILE A 42 -14.03 5.57 -5.40
C ILE A 42 -13.87 6.72 -6.37
N TRP A 43 -12.63 6.93 -6.80
CA TRP A 43 -12.28 8.00 -7.70
C TRP A 43 -11.35 7.51 -8.81
N TYR A 44 -11.50 8.11 -9.98
CA TYR A 44 -10.48 8.05 -11.02
C TYR A 44 -9.62 9.30 -10.99
N LEU A 45 -8.32 9.13 -11.07
CA LEU A 45 -7.36 10.17 -11.39
C LEU A 45 -7.03 10.06 -12.87
N LEU A 46 -7.23 11.15 -13.62
CA LEU A 46 -6.89 11.30 -15.03
C LEU A 46 -5.70 12.26 -15.13
N THR A 47 -4.48 11.72 -15.22
CA THR A 47 -3.25 12.53 -15.15
C THR A 47 -3.07 13.44 -16.36
N ASN A 48 -3.49 13.00 -17.57
CA ASN A 48 -3.44 13.83 -18.77
C ASN A 48 -4.37 15.04 -18.70
N GLU A 49 -5.51 14.90 -18.01
CA GLU A 49 -6.50 15.96 -17.86
C GLU A 49 -6.31 16.74 -16.55
N LYS A 50 -5.38 16.29 -15.70
CA LYS A 50 -5.12 16.83 -14.35
C LYS A 50 -6.39 16.95 -13.51
N LYS A 51 -7.30 15.98 -13.61
CA LYS A 51 -8.58 15.99 -12.91
C LYS A 51 -8.90 14.69 -12.19
N TRP A 52 -9.83 14.81 -11.22
CA TRP A 52 -10.45 13.68 -10.55
C TRP A 52 -11.88 13.49 -11.03
N GLU A 53 -12.32 12.25 -11.12
CA GLU A 53 -13.70 11.87 -11.41
C GLU A 53 -14.21 10.95 -10.31
N LYS A 54 -15.25 11.39 -9.60
CA LYS A 54 -15.87 10.55 -8.57
C LYS A 54 -16.80 9.52 -9.21
N ILE A 55 -16.64 8.27 -8.82
CA ILE A 55 -17.60 7.23 -9.14
C ILE A 55 -18.81 7.39 -8.21
N PRO A 56 -20.06 7.39 -8.73
CA PRO A 56 -21.26 7.50 -7.90
C PRO A 56 -21.29 6.43 -6.80
N ASN A 57 -21.69 6.80 -5.58
CA ASN A 57 -21.68 5.90 -4.42
C ASN A 57 -22.76 4.79 -4.51
N GLU A 58 -23.67 4.88 -5.49
CA GLU A 58 -24.70 3.86 -5.78
C GLU A 58 -24.13 2.59 -6.41
N ASN A 59 -22.84 2.57 -6.76
CA ASN A 59 -22.18 1.41 -7.32
C ASN A 59 -22.08 0.23 -6.32
N PRO A 60 -22.04 -1.03 -6.78
CA PRO A 60 -22.01 -2.20 -5.91
C PRO A 60 -20.84 -2.22 -4.94
N ILE A 61 -19.67 -1.71 -5.35
CA ILE A 61 -18.45 -1.75 -4.53
C ILE A 61 -18.60 -0.83 -3.34
N SER A 62 -18.96 0.45 -3.54
CA SER A 62 -19.15 1.41 -2.45
C SER A 62 -20.29 1.02 -1.48
N LYS A 63 -21.29 0.29 -1.97
CA LYS A 63 -22.39 -0.23 -1.12
C LYS A 63 -21.94 -1.39 -0.24
N THR A 64 -21.00 -2.19 -0.70
CA THR A 64 -20.57 -3.42 -0.01
C THR A 64 -19.34 -3.18 0.84
N LEU A 65 -18.35 -2.44 0.30
CA LEU A 65 -17.13 -2.09 1.01
C LEU A 65 -17.43 -0.97 2.01
N THR A 66 -17.54 -1.31 3.29
CA THR A 66 -17.75 -0.31 4.36
C THR A 66 -16.51 0.62 4.46
N PRO A 67 -16.68 1.87 4.94
CA PRO A 67 -15.57 2.80 5.14
C PRO A 67 -14.46 2.19 5.98
N ARG A 68 -13.22 2.24 5.49
CA ARG A 68 -12.07 1.64 6.16
C ARG A 68 -10.73 2.21 5.69
N SER A 69 -9.74 2.07 6.55
CA SER A 69 -8.36 2.47 6.33
C SER A 69 -7.40 1.39 6.81
N GLY A 70 -6.17 1.38 6.32
CA GLY A 70 -5.18 0.40 6.75
C GLY A 70 -5.51 -1.04 6.37
N PHE A 71 -6.34 -1.26 5.36
CA PHE A 71 -6.57 -2.57 4.77
C PHE A 71 -5.37 -3.00 3.92
N ALA A 72 -5.14 -4.29 3.82
CA ALA A 72 -4.17 -4.82 2.86
C ALA A 72 -4.85 -5.07 1.51
N PHE A 73 -4.11 -4.87 0.42
CA PHE A 73 -4.60 -5.15 -0.92
C PHE A 73 -3.51 -5.69 -1.82
N CYS A 74 -3.90 -6.40 -2.87
CA CYS A 74 -3.04 -6.71 -4.00
C CYS A 74 -3.83 -6.84 -5.29
N ILE A 75 -3.14 -6.67 -6.41
CA ILE A 75 -3.68 -6.87 -7.75
C ILE A 75 -3.13 -8.20 -8.25
N THR A 76 -4.03 -9.08 -8.71
CA THR A 76 -3.68 -10.44 -9.16
C THR A 76 -3.76 -10.59 -10.67
N ASN A 77 -4.61 -9.82 -11.30
CA ASN A 77 -4.78 -9.81 -12.75
C ASN A 77 -5.03 -8.38 -13.23
N HIS A 78 -4.43 -8.05 -14.36
CA HIS A 78 -4.63 -6.77 -15.04
C HIS A 78 -4.60 -6.99 -16.54
N THR A 79 -5.73 -6.78 -17.19
CA THR A 79 -5.92 -6.90 -18.63
C THR A 79 -6.37 -5.56 -19.21
N GLU A 80 -6.56 -5.48 -20.53
CA GLU A 80 -7.12 -4.30 -21.19
C GLU A 80 -8.60 -4.04 -20.82
N ASN A 81 -9.30 -5.02 -20.26
CA ASN A 81 -10.72 -4.92 -19.97
C ASN A 81 -11.01 -4.86 -18.48
N GLU A 82 -10.20 -5.47 -17.64
CA GLU A 82 -10.48 -5.59 -16.21
C GLU A 82 -9.24 -5.68 -15.33
N ILE A 83 -9.41 -5.28 -14.08
CA ILE A 83 -8.43 -5.44 -13.01
C ILE A 83 -9.07 -6.23 -11.89
N GLU A 84 -8.38 -7.27 -11.43
CA GLU A 84 -8.77 -8.05 -10.27
C GLU A 84 -7.97 -7.61 -9.04
N ILE A 85 -8.67 -7.15 -8.01
CA ILE A 85 -8.12 -6.62 -6.77
C ILE A 85 -8.66 -7.43 -5.60
N TYR A 86 -7.79 -7.79 -4.66
CA TYR A 86 -8.19 -8.35 -3.37
C TYR A 86 -7.95 -7.31 -2.28
N ILE A 87 -8.92 -7.16 -1.38
CA ILE A 87 -8.86 -6.29 -0.20
C ILE A 87 -9.19 -7.11 1.04
N HIS A 88 -8.33 -7.08 2.05
CA HIS A 88 -8.55 -7.75 3.33
C HIS A 88 -8.44 -6.78 4.51
N GLY A 89 -9.36 -6.93 5.46
CA GLY A 89 -9.28 -6.26 6.76
C GLY A 89 -9.41 -4.74 6.69
N GLY A 90 -8.61 -4.07 7.50
CA GLY A 90 -8.68 -2.63 7.73
C GLY A 90 -9.49 -2.28 8.97
N GLN A 91 -9.58 -0.99 9.26
CA GLN A 91 -10.29 -0.49 10.43
C GLN A 91 -11.13 0.74 10.08
N ASP A 92 -12.32 0.80 10.67
CA ASP A 92 -13.05 2.04 10.86
C ASP A 92 -12.65 2.61 12.22
N TYR A 93 -11.84 3.66 12.21
CA TYR A 93 -11.37 4.30 13.44
C TYR A 93 -12.48 5.03 14.19
N PHE A 94 -13.53 5.47 13.51
CA PHE A 94 -14.63 6.18 14.12
C PHE A 94 -15.48 5.26 14.99
N THR A 95 -15.78 4.06 14.50
CA THR A 95 -16.53 3.04 15.25
C THR A 95 -15.63 2.08 16.01
N ASN A 96 -14.31 2.22 15.88
CA ASN A 96 -13.28 1.29 16.39
C ASN A 96 -13.50 -0.16 15.94
N THR A 97 -14.00 -0.34 14.72
CA THR A 97 -14.32 -1.66 14.17
C THR A 97 -13.15 -2.16 13.31
N PHE A 98 -12.59 -3.30 13.68
CA PHE A 98 -11.63 -4.05 12.85
C PHE A 98 -12.38 -5.01 11.94
N HIS A 99 -11.95 -5.09 10.69
CA HIS A 99 -12.54 -5.96 9.68
C HIS A 99 -11.70 -7.23 9.47
N SER A 100 -12.38 -8.34 9.13
CA SER A 100 -11.75 -9.63 8.78
C SER A 100 -12.25 -10.18 7.45
N ASP A 101 -13.07 -9.42 6.74
CA ASP A 101 -13.57 -9.77 5.42
C ASP A 101 -12.42 -9.77 4.38
N LEU A 102 -12.57 -10.62 3.37
CA LEU A 102 -11.72 -10.65 2.18
C LEU A 102 -12.61 -10.44 0.97
N PHE A 103 -12.45 -9.31 0.33
CA PHE A 103 -13.16 -8.99 -0.90
C PHE A 103 -12.31 -9.28 -2.14
N LYS A 104 -12.93 -9.93 -3.12
CA LYS A 104 -12.51 -9.95 -4.51
C LYS A 104 -13.29 -8.88 -5.25
N ILE A 105 -12.59 -7.95 -5.89
CA ILE A 105 -13.16 -6.85 -6.66
C ILE A 105 -12.68 -6.99 -8.09
N ILE A 106 -13.59 -6.97 -9.05
CA ILE A 106 -13.28 -6.90 -10.48
C ILE A 106 -13.73 -5.54 -10.98
N ILE A 107 -12.79 -4.69 -11.36
CA ILE A 107 -13.04 -3.39 -11.98
C ILE A 107 -13.10 -3.58 -13.48
N ASN A 108 -14.25 -3.32 -14.08
CA ASN A 108 -14.36 -3.22 -15.53
C ASN A 108 -13.83 -1.84 -15.98
N ILE A 109 -12.74 -1.85 -16.77
CA ILE A 109 -12.01 -0.63 -17.16
C ILE A 109 -12.84 0.25 -18.11
N LYS A 110 -13.61 -0.39 -18.98
CA LYS A 110 -14.41 0.30 -20.00
C LYS A 110 -15.74 0.84 -19.46
N ASN A 111 -16.35 0.09 -18.54
CA ASN A 111 -17.60 0.48 -17.91
C ASN A 111 -17.64 0.08 -16.45
N PHE A 112 -17.41 1.03 -15.55
CA PHE A 112 -17.38 0.79 -14.11
C PHE A 112 -18.68 0.17 -13.56
N SER A 113 -19.84 0.43 -14.18
CA SER A 113 -21.11 -0.15 -13.75
C SER A 113 -21.16 -1.67 -13.83
N ASN A 114 -20.27 -2.28 -14.63
CA ASN A 114 -20.12 -3.73 -14.74
C ASN A 114 -19.07 -4.29 -13.75
N SER A 115 -18.52 -3.46 -12.89
CA SER A 115 -17.59 -3.90 -11.85
C SER A 115 -18.33 -4.67 -10.76
N THR A 116 -17.67 -5.67 -10.19
CA THR A 116 -18.25 -6.56 -9.19
C THR A 116 -17.44 -6.63 -7.93
N ILE A 117 -18.08 -7.01 -6.83
CA ILE A 117 -17.45 -7.28 -5.54
C ILE A 117 -18.05 -8.56 -4.93
N GLU A 118 -17.20 -9.44 -4.43
CA GLU A 118 -17.57 -10.68 -3.75
C GLU A 118 -16.82 -10.76 -2.42
N ASN A 119 -17.52 -11.06 -1.32
CA ASN A 119 -16.87 -11.42 -0.06
C ASN A 119 -16.55 -12.91 -0.06
N LEU A 120 -15.27 -13.26 0.02
CA LEU A 120 -14.80 -14.65 -0.02
C LEU A 120 -14.84 -15.34 1.34
N ILE A 121 -15.02 -14.59 2.43
CA ILE A 121 -15.14 -15.12 3.79
C ILE A 121 -16.62 -15.13 4.18
N THR A 122 -17.15 -16.32 4.39
CA THR A 122 -18.53 -16.53 4.83
C THR A 122 -18.60 -16.66 6.35
N PHE A 123 -19.57 -16.00 6.98
CA PHE A 123 -19.83 -16.11 8.41
C PHE A 123 -20.75 -17.31 8.73
N PRO A 124 -20.64 -17.94 9.93
CA PRO A 124 -19.80 -17.55 11.07
C PRO A 124 -18.34 -17.96 10.89
N LEU A 125 -17.42 -17.07 11.31
CA LEU A 125 -16.00 -17.32 11.26
C LEU A 125 -15.57 -18.35 12.29
N ASP A 126 -14.97 -19.44 11.85
CA ASP A 126 -14.14 -20.28 12.71
C ASP A 126 -12.76 -19.60 12.86
N ILE A 127 -12.51 -19.00 14.01
CA ILE A 127 -11.27 -18.26 14.31
C ILE A 127 -9.99 -19.11 14.18
N ASN A 128 -10.12 -20.43 14.14
CA ASN A 128 -9.00 -21.34 13.92
C ASN A 128 -8.72 -21.59 12.44
N LYS A 129 -9.68 -21.29 11.58
CA LYS A 129 -9.60 -21.51 10.13
C LYS A 129 -9.40 -20.25 9.31
N PHE A 130 -9.64 -19.09 9.91
CA PHE A 130 -9.57 -17.80 9.24
C PHE A 130 -8.73 -16.82 10.05
N PRO A 131 -8.04 -15.89 9.38
CA PRO A 131 -7.32 -14.83 10.06
C PRO A 131 -8.28 -13.92 10.83
N CYS A 132 -7.86 -13.49 12.02
CA CYS A 132 -8.64 -12.54 12.80
C CYS A 132 -8.69 -11.16 12.14
N ALA A 133 -9.67 -10.35 12.54
CA ALA A 133 -9.81 -8.95 12.13
C ALA A 133 -8.54 -8.16 12.47
N ARG A 134 -8.02 -7.40 11.50
CA ARG A 134 -6.74 -6.70 11.61
C ARG A 134 -6.63 -5.51 10.66
N ASN A 135 -5.76 -4.57 10.99
CA ASN A 135 -5.38 -3.46 10.12
C ASN A 135 -3.86 -3.38 9.92
N SER A 136 -3.42 -2.54 9.00
CA SER A 136 -2.00 -2.20 8.78
C SER A 136 -1.07 -3.41 8.59
N HIS A 137 -1.66 -4.54 8.20
CA HIS A 137 -0.96 -5.72 7.69
C HIS A 137 -0.68 -5.56 6.20
N GLN A 138 0.08 -6.49 5.63
CA GLN A 138 0.36 -6.48 4.18
C GLN A 138 -0.10 -7.78 3.53
N MET A 139 -0.45 -7.69 2.26
CA MET A 139 -0.86 -8.82 1.43
C MET A 139 -0.10 -8.80 0.10
N VAL A 140 0.35 -9.98 -0.35
CA VAL A 140 1.03 -10.16 -1.64
C VAL A 140 0.44 -11.34 -2.40
N TYR A 141 0.53 -11.26 -3.71
CA TYR A 141 0.12 -12.33 -4.61
C TYR A 141 1.33 -13.17 -5.05
N ASN A 142 1.20 -14.47 -4.91
CA ASN A 142 2.11 -15.45 -5.47
C ASN A 142 1.47 -16.03 -6.75
N SER A 143 1.95 -15.57 -7.91
CA SER A 143 1.45 -16.00 -9.22
C SER A 143 1.75 -17.47 -9.54
N ASP A 144 2.84 -18.03 -8.98
CA ASP A 144 3.25 -19.40 -9.25
C ASP A 144 2.27 -20.42 -8.64
N GLU A 145 1.65 -20.07 -7.52
CA GLU A 145 0.71 -20.92 -6.79
C GLU A 145 -0.75 -20.41 -6.87
N ASN A 146 -0.99 -19.29 -7.54
CA ASN A 146 -2.27 -18.58 -7.54
C ASN A 146 -2.83 -18.37 -6.11
N SER A 147 -1.99 -17.86 -5.23
CA SER A 147 -2.28 -17.73 -3.81
C SER A 147 -1.96 -16.34 -3.28
N LEU A 148 -2.74 -15.90 -2.30
CA LEU A 148 -2.47 -14.70 -1.53
C LEU A 148 -1.73 -15.09 -0.25
N TYR A 149 -0.75 -14.27 0.12
CA TYR A 149 -0.10 -14.36 1.42
C TYR A 149 -0.28 -13.04 2.16
N PHE A 150 -0.63 -13.09 3.43
CA PHE A 150 -0.65 -11.90 4.26
C PHE A 150 -0.04 -12.15 5.64
N PHE A 151 0.56 -11.10 6.18
CA PHE A 151 1.39 -11.16 7.37
C PHE A 151 1.08 -10.00 8.33
N GLY A 152 1.11 -10.30 9.62
CA GLY A 152 1.15 -9.32 10.68
C GLY A 152 -0.06 -8.42 10.80
N GLY A 153 0.18 -7.17 11.18
CA GLY A 153 -0.85 -6.15 11.42
C GLY A 153 -1.21 -5.96 12.89
N GLY A 154 -2.08 -4.99 13.14
CA GLY A 154 -2.62 -4.67 14.45
C GLY A 154 -4.04 -5.19 14.64
N THR A 155 -4.39 -5.52 15.87
CA THR A 155 -5.73 -5.89 16.32
C THR A 155 -6.11 -5.06 17.54
N SER A 156 -7.33 -5.24 18.04
CA SER A 156 -7.75 -4.62 19.31
C SER A 156 -6.93 -5.07 20.52
N THR A 157 -6.20 -6.19 20.42
CA THR A 157 -5.45 -6.78 21.55
C THR A 157 -3.94 -6.76 21.38
N GLY A 158 -3.43 -6.35 20.22
CA GLY A 158 -1.99 -6.26 19.99
C GLY A 158 -1.57 -6.49 18.55
N LEU A 159 -0.26 -6.61 18.36
CA LEU A 159 0.34 -6.82 17.05
C LEU A 159 0.53 -8.31 16.75
N LEU A 160 0.52 -8.65 15.47
CA LEU A 160 0.63 -10.02 14.97
C LEU A 160 1.93 -10.22 14.18
N ASN A 161 2.36 -11.49 14.08
CA ASN A 161 3.43 -11.94 13.18
C ASN A 161 3.07 -13.29 12.53
N ASP A 162 1.79 -13.62 12.48
CA ASP A 162 1.30 -14.79 11.77
C ASP A 162 1.36 -14.59 10.25
N LEU A 163 1.68 -15.67 9.54
CA LEU A 163 1.64 -15.73 8.08
C LEU A 163 0.47 -16.63 7.67
N TRP A 164 -0.38 -16.10 6.80
CA TRP A 164 -1.50 -16.83 6.23
C TRP A 164 -1.37 -16.96 4.73
N LYS A 165 -1.82 -18.10 4.20
CA LYS A 165 -1.97 -18.37 2.77
C LYS A 165 -3.43 -18.56 2.44
N ILE A 166 -3.83 -18.06 1.28
CA ILE A 166 -5.16 -18.26 0.71
C ILE A 166 -5.00 -18.82 -0.68
N ASP A 167 -5.44 -20.04 -0.89
CA ASP A 167 -5.62 -20.61 -2.23
C ASP A 167 -6.86 -19.94 -2.86
N ILE A 168 -6.66 -19.11 -3.87
CA ILE A 168 -7.73 -18.35 -4.50
C ILE A 168 -8.76 -19.25 -5.16
N LYS A 169 -8.29 -20.32 -5.82
CA LYS A 169 -9.15 -21.24 -6.58
C LYS A 169 -10.07 -22.04 -5.67
N ASN A 170 -9.52 -22.58 -4.59
CA ASN A 170 -10.23 -23.47 -3.69
C ASN A 170 -10.86 -22.73 -2.49
N LYS A 171 -10.60 -21.41 -2.37
CA LYS A 171 -11.03 -20.58 -1.24
C LYS A 171 -10.62 -21.18 0.11
N ASN A 172 -9.40 -21.79 0.14
CA ASN A 172 -8.87 -22.44 1.33
C ASN A 172 -7.87 -21.51 2.04
N PHE A 173 -8.01 -21.41 3.35
CA PHE A 173 -7.19 -20.57 4.22
C PHE A 173 -6.32 -21.49 5.09
N GLU A 174 -5.04 -21.20 5.17
CA GLU A 174 -4.12 -21.92 6.04
C GLU A 174 -3.14 -20.98 6.74
N LYS A 175 -2.87 -21.23 8.00
CA LYS A 175 -1.78 -20.58 8.72
C LYS A 175 -0.47 -21.27 8.33
N VAL A 176 0.46 -20.50 7.76
CA VAL A 176 1.73 -21.05 7.27
C VAL A 176 2.74 -21.13 8.40
N ASN A 177 3.22 -22.32 8.69
CA ASN A 177 4.27 -22.53 9.68
C ASN A 177 5.65 -22.29 9.05
N ILE A 178 6.38 -21.31 9.57
CA ILE A 178 7.76 -21.00 9.19
C ILE A 178 8.66 -21.23 10.40
N ASN A 179 9.75 -21.93 10.20
CA ASN A 179 10.69 -22.27 11.27
C ASN A 179 11.27 -21.01 11.92
N ASN A 180 11.16 -20.92 13.25
CA ASN A 180 11.65 -19.78 14.06
C ASN A 180 11.06 -18.40 13.72
N LEU A 181 9.92 -18.33 13.04
CA LEU A 181 9.31 -17.06 12.66
C LEU A 181 9.19 -16.09 13.84
N GLU A 182 8.62 -16.55 14.95
CA GLU A 182 8.35 -15.76 16.15
C GLU A 182 9.60 -15.16 16.80
N ASN A 183 10.75 -15.87 16.68
CA ASN A 183 12.01 -15.41 17.23
C ASN A 183 12.69 -14.38 16.33
N ILE A 184 12.56 -14.52 15.01
CA ILE A 184 13.28 -13.72 14.01
C ILE A 184 12.48 -12.48 13.63
N ILE A 185 11.18 -12.65 13.36
CA ILE A 185 10.31 -11.58 12.88
C ILE A 185 9.27 -11.25 13.96
N LYS A 186 9.51 -10.20 14.73
CA LYS A 186 8.61 -9.78 15.82
C LYS A 186 7.27 -9.28 15.27
N PRO A 187 6.17 -9.41 16.06
CA PRO A 187 4.87 -8.84 15.73
C PRO A 187 4.96 -7.37 15.32
N ARG A 188 4.31 -7.00 14.21
CA ARG A 188 4.45 -5.66 13.62
C ARG A 188 3.29 -5.27 12.74
N GLU A 189 3.17 -3.96 12.54
CA GLU A 189 2.30 -3.33 11.58
C GLU A 189 3.01 -2.21 10.80
N LEU A 190 2.35 -1.60 9.79
CA LEU A 190 2.89 -0.46 9.02
C LEU A 190 4.27 -0.73 8.41
N PHE A 191 4.49 -1.93 7.94
CA PHE A 191 5.73 -2.42 7.31
C PHE A 191 5.54 -2.59 5.79
N GLY A 192 6.63 -2.77 5.06
CA GLY A 192 6.59 -3.13 3.64
C GLY A 192 6.70 -4.65 3.44
N MET A 193 5.99 -5.20 2.43
CA MET A 193 6.04 -6.61 2.08
C MET A 193 5.91 -6.81 0.57
N ILE A 194 6.81 -7.58 -0.02
CA ILE A 194 6.71 -8.00 -1.42
C ILE A 194 6.90 -9.51 -1.56
N TYR A 195 6.28 -10.10 -2.60
CA TYR A 195 6.61 -11.43 -3.09
C TYR A 195 7.68 -11.33 -4.18
N TYR A 196 8.75 -12.11 -4.06
CA TYR A 196 9.82 -12.14 -5.05
C TYR A 196 10.48 -13.52 -5.12
N LYS A 197 10.34 -14.22 -6.26
CA LYS A 197 10.99 -15.50 -6.56
C LYS A 197 10.89 -16.50 -5.40
N LYS A 198 9.67 -16.93 -5.04
CA LYS A 198 9.34 -17.86 -3.94
C LYS A 198 9.69 -17.35 -2.53
N ASN A 199 9.98 -16.07 -2.40
CA ASN A 199 10.27 -15.47 -1.10
C ASN A 199 9.30 -14.33 -0.80
N ILE A 200 9.03 -14.12 0.48
CA ILE A 200 8.43 -12.90 0.99
C ILE A 200 9.54 -12.06 1.62
N LEU A 201 9.68 -10.84 1.15
CA LEU A 201 10.60 -9.84 1.72
C LEU A 201 9.78 -8.86 2.56
N ILE A 202 10.24 -8.60 3.78
CA ILE A 202 9.58 -7.71 4.74
C ILE A 202 10.57 -6.60 5.13
N PHE A 203 10.09 -5.37 5.22
CA PHE A 203 10.91 -4.20 5.53
C PHE A 203 10.32 -3.43 6.71
N GLY A 204 11.13 -3.08 7.70
CA GLY A 204 10.78 -2.17 8.77
C GLY A 204 9.54 -2.56 9.58
N GLY A 205 8.71 -1.57 9.86
CA GLY A 205 7.44 -1.69 10.56
C GLY A 205 7.47 -1.27 12.02
N ARG A 206 6.31 -0.91 12.56
CA ARG A 206 6.11 -0.54 13.97
C ARG A 206 5.97 -1.81 14.83
N LEU A 207 6.71 -1.89 15.90
CA LEU A 207 6.61 -2.86 16.98
C LEU A 207 5.82 -2.23 18.14
N ILE A 208 5.58 -2.98 19.21
CA ILE A 208 4.83 -2.46 20.38
C ILE A 208 5.47 -1.21 20.96
N ASN A 209 6.80 -1.20 21.14
CA ASN A 209 7.53 -0.11 21.80
C ASN A 209 8.69 0.43 20.96
N ASP A 210 8.75 0.08 19.67
CA ASP A 210 9.88 0.46 18.82
C ASP A 210 9.47 0.47 17.35
N ILE A 211 10.33 1.01 16.51
CA ILE A 211 10.27 0.90 15.05
C ILE A 211 11.43 0.07 14.55
N ASN A 212 11.14 -0.89 13.69
CA ASN A 212 12.14 -1.79 13.15
C ASN A 212 12.96 -1.13 12.04
N GLY A 213 14.26 -1.44 12.00
CA GLY A 213 15.19 -0.92 10.99
C GLY A 213 15.90 -2.02 10.20
N TYR A 214 15.26 -3.18 9.97
CA TYR A 214 15.85 -4.28 9.23
C TYR A 214 14.92 -4.81 8.16
N SER A 215 15.50 -5.42 7.11
CA SER A 215 14.80 -6.31 6.20
C SER A 215 14.74 -7.73 6.76
N TYR A 216 13.80 -8.52 6.22
CA TYR A 216 13.67 -9.94 6.51
C TYR A 216 13.28 -10.69 5.25
N LYS A 217 13.69 -11.94 5.16
CA LYS A 217 13.36 -12.85 4.08
C LYS A 217 12.69 -14.10 4.64
N ILE A 218 11.51 -14.43 4.15
CA ILE A 218 10.83 -15.71 4.38
C ILE A 218 10.95 -16.51 3.09
N ASP A 219 11.59 -17.66 3.18
CA ASP A 219 11.67 -18.65 2.12
C ASP A 219 10.47 -19.60 2.23
N LEU A 220 9.56 -19.51 1.28
CA LEU A 220 8.30 -20.27 1.30
C LEU A 220 8.54 -21.75 0.95
N GLU A 221 9.54 -22.06 0.14
CA GLU A 221 9.87 -23.42 -0.28
C GLU A 221 10.51 -24.22 0.87
N ASN A 222 11.52 -23.62 1.52
CA ASN A 222 12.23 -24.24 2.64
C ASN A 222 11.58 -24.00 4.00
N LYS A 223 10.51 -23.20 4.06
CA LYS A 223 9.80 -22.79 5.28
C LYS A 223 10.72 -22.23 6.36
N THR A 224 11.66 -21.40 5.95
CA THR A 224 12.63 -20.74 6.83
C THR A 224 12.53 -19.22 6.73
N CYS A 225 13.05 -18.54 7.75
CA CYS A 225 13.18 -17.09 7.66
C CYS A 225 14.53 -16.62 8.22
N LYS A 226 14.97 -15.47 7.77
CA LYS A 226 16.19 -14.82 8.25
C LYS A 226 16.05 -13.31 8.28
N ARG A 227 16.80 -12.68 9.17
CA ARG A 227 17.00 -11.24 9.15
C ARG A 227 17.99 -10.89 8.03
N GLY A 228 17.66 -9.92 7.21
CA GLY A 228 18.52 -9.34 6.20
C GLY A 228 19.26 -8.10 6.72
N ASN A 229 19.60 -7.21 5.83
CA ASN A 229 20.42 -6.04 6.14
C ASN A 229 19.62 -4.91 6.80
N LYS A 230 20.36 -3.99 7.41
CA LYS A 230 19.81 -2.81 8.08
C LYS A 230 19.37 -1.78 7.04
N LEU A 231 18.18 -1.21 7.23
CA LEU A 231 17.71 -0.02 6.53
C LEU A 231 18.57 1.19 6.95
N PRO A 232 18.64 2.25 6.14
CA PRO A 232 19.36 3.48 6.49
C PRO A 232 18.97 4.08 7.84
N TYR A 233 17.73 3.82 8.27
CA TYR A 233 17.17 4.18 9.58
C TYR A 233 16.02 3.27 9.94
N LYS A 234 15.52 3.32 11.18
CA LYS A 234 14.27 2.69 11.58
C LYS A 234 13.12 3.29 10.76
N LEU A 235 12.17 2.47 10.30
CA LEU A 235 11.16 2.96 9.37
C LEU A 235 9.84 2.21 9.48
N ALA A 236 8.74 2.97 9.61
CA ALA A 236 7.37 2.47 9.56
C ALA A 236 6.46 3.43 8.78
N ALA A 237 5.29 2.97 8.40
CA ALA A 237 4.26 3.76 7.71
C ALA A 237 4.76 4.44 6.42
N PHE A 238 5.66 3.81 5.71
CA PHE A 238 6.16 4.23 4.40
C PHE A 238 5.33 3.60 3.28
N THR A 239 5.47 4.14 2.07
CA THR A 239 4.97 3.49 0.86
C THR A 239 6.12 2.88 0.06
N TYR A 240 5.83 1.86 -0.75
CA TYR A 240 6.85 1.16 -1.52
C TYR A 240 6.28 0.59 -2.82
N CYS A 241 7.16 0.38 -3.79
CA CYS A 241 6.84 -0.21 -5.08
C CYS A 241 7.99 -1.09 -5.56
N LEU A 242 7.67 -2.28 -6.09
CA LEU A 242 8.62 -3.10 -6.85
C LEU A 242 8.73 -2.51 -8.26
N ILE A 243 9.94 -2.23 -8.68
CA ILE A 243 10.22 -1.64 -9.99
C ILE A 243 11.31 -2.41 -10.72
N LYS A 244 11.38 -2.22 -12.03
CA LYS A 244 12.50 -2.67 -12.86
C LYS A 244 13.26 -1.45 -13.38
N TYR A 245 14.58 -1.41 -13.15
CA TYR A 245 15.44 -0.37 -13.66
C TYR A 245 16.75 -0.99 -14.19
N SER A 246 17.16 -0.64 -15.42
CA SER A 246 18.37 -1.19 -16.08
C SER A 246 18.45 -2.74 -16.00
N ASN A 247 17.31 -3.41 -16.28
CA ASN A 247 17.14 -4.87 -16.27
C ASN A 247 17.29 -5.56 -14.89
N LYS A 248 17.30 -4.81 -13.80
CA LYS A 248 17.30 -5.34 -12.42
C LYS A 248 16.06 -4.94 -11.68
N ASP A 249 15.69 -5.77 -10.71
CA ASP A 249 14.52 -5.54 -9.87
C ASP A 249 14.94 -4.86 -8.54
N TYR A 250 14.24 -3.79 -8.19
CA TYR A 250 14.46 -3.00 -6.99
C TYR A 250 13.15 -2.74 -6.25
N VAL A 251 13.23 -2.46 -4.96
CA VAL A 251 12.11 -1.87 -4.23
C VAL A 251 12.43 -0.42 -3.95
N VAL A 252 11.58 0.48 -4.43
CA VAL A 252 11.65 1.90 -4.08
C VAL A 252 10.71 2.14 -2.92
N ILE A 253 11.22 2.75 -1.87
CA ILE A 253 10.53 3.09 -0.63
C ILE A 253 10.50 4.61 -0.51
N TYR A 254 9.38 5.19 -0.09
CA TYR A 254 9.25 6.63 0.11
C TYR A 254 8.57 6.97 1.43
N GLY A 255 9.07 8.01 2.09
CA GLY A 255 8.47 8.58 3.28
C GLY A 255 8.59 7.68 4.51
N GLY A 256 7.57 7.73 5.36
CA GLY A 256 7.53 6.97 6.61
C GLY A 256 8.06 7.76 7.81
N THR A 257 8.22 7.08 8.94
CA THR A 257 8.68 7.67 10.22
C THR A 257 9.57 6.71 10.99
N ASP A 258 10.49 7.26 11.79
CA ASP A 258 11.24 6.54 12.82
C ASP A 258 10.63 6.70 14.23
N GLY A 259 9.49 7.39 14.33
CA GLY A 259 8.81 7.72 15.58
C GLY A 259 9.10 9.12 16.09
N GLU A 260 10.18 9.76 15.65
CA GLU A 260 10.56 11.12 16.03
C GLU A 260 10.29 12.12 14.90
N LYS A 261 10.54 11.72 13.67
CA LYS A 261 10.37 12.57 12.49
C LYS A 261 9.71 11.82 11.34
N PHE A 262 9.18 12.59 10.39
CA PHE A 262 8.68 12.09 9.12
C PHE A 262 9.71 12.28 8.01
N PHE A 263 9.84 11.26 7.17
CA PHE A 263 10.79 11.29 6.05
C PHE A 263 10.12 11.73 4.75
N ASN A 264 10.89 12.38 3.87
CA ASN A 264 10.47 12.84 2.54
C ASN A 264 11.40 12.39 1.42
N ASN A 265 12.30 11.49 1.71
CA ASN A 265 13.28 10.96 0.75
C ASN A 265 12.93 9.56 0.29
N PHE A 266 13.57 9.15 -0.79
CA PHE A 266 13.50 7.79 -1.31
C PHE A 266 14.65 6.94 -0.78
N ILE A 267 14.34 5.65 -0.58
CA ILE A 267 15.30 4.58 -0.34
C ILE A 267 15.12 3.57 -1.47
N VAL A 268 16.22 3.14 -2.06
CA VAL A 268 16.25 2.07 -3.05
C VAL A 268 16.86 0.84 -2.42
N TYR A 269 16.14 -0.27 -2.46
CA TYR A 269 16.62 -1.57 -2.04
C TYR A 269 16.97 -2.41 -3.27
N ASP A 270 18.24 -2.78 -3.39
CA ASP A 270 18.73 -3.74 -4.36
C ASP A 270 18.46 -5.16 -3.85
N ILE A 271 17.54 -5.86 -4.50
CA ILE A 271 17.07 -7.18 -4.04
C ILE A 271 18.19 -8.24 -4.18
N GLU A 272 19.00 -8.15 -5.24
CA GLU A 272 20.06 -9.12 -5.51
C GLU A 272 21.21 -9.02 -4.51
N ASN A 273 21.59 -7.77 -4.16
CA ASN A 273 22.68 -7.50 -3.26
C ASN A 273 22.28 -7.35 -1.78
N ASP A 274 20.97 -7.43 -1.50
CA ASP A 274 20.39 -7.16 -0.17
C ASP A 274 20.95 -5.85 0.44
N SER A 275 20.92 -4.77 -0.34
CA SER A 275 21.52 -3.51 0.06
C SER A 275 20.60 -2.32 -0.16
N PHE A 276 20.73 -1.31 0.72
CA PHE A 276 19.93 -0.10 0.70
C PHE A 276 20.76 1.12 0.35
N LYS A 277 20.20 2.04 -0.43
CA LYS A 277 20.76 3.36 -0.69
C LYS A 277 19.70 4.43 -0.55
N LYS A 278 20.05 5.60 -0.01
CA LYS A 278 19.17 6.77 0.01
C LYS A 278 19.28 7.58 -1.27
N SER A 279 18.21 8.25 -1.64
CA SER A 279 18.23 9.25 -2.71
C SER A 279 17.85 10.61 -2.16
N LYS A 280 18.50 11.66 -2.65
CA LYS A 280 18.26 13.07 -2.31
C LYS A 280 17.28 13.75 -3.25
N ILE A 281 16.43 13.00 -3.90
CA ILE A 281 15.52 13.58 -4.89
C ILE A 281 14.63 14.67 -4.29
N VAL A 282 14.44 15.74 -5.06
CA VAL A 282 13.44 16.78 -4.80
C VAL A 282 12.22 16.50 -5.66
N ILE A 283 11.07 16.24 -5.04
CA ILE A 283 9.82 16.02 -5.76
C ILE A 283 9.45 17.29 -6.55
N ASN A 284 9.25 17.14 -7.87
CA ASN A 284 8.96 18.27 -8.75
C ASN A 284 7.57 18.84 -8.51
N LYS A 285 7.45 20.20 -8.48
CA LYS A 285 6.25 20.95 -8.11
C LYS A 285 5.13 20.95 -9.16
N GLU A 286 5.39 20.51 -10.39
CA GLU A 286 4.52 20.80 -11.54
C GLU A 286 3.12 20.17 -11.51
N LEU A 287 2.88 19.17 -10.66
CA LEU A 287 1.57 18.55 -10.50
C LEU A 287 0.80 19.03 -9.25
N VAL A 288 1.36 19.96 -8.51
CA VAL A 288 0.73 20.49 -7.30
C VAL A 288 -0.08 21.72 -7.70
N GLY A 289 -1.36 21.76 -7.34
CA GLY A 289 -2.16 22.98 -7.49
C GLY A 289 -1.49 24.19 -6.81
N ASN A 290 -1.80 25.38 -7.28
CA ASN A 290 -1.15 26.67 -6.99
C ASN A 290 -1.18 27.12 -5.50
N ASP A 291 -0.93 26.28 -4.54
CA ASP A 291 -0.81 26.71 -3.15
C ASP A 291 0.66 26.94 -2.77
N PRO A 292 1.13 28.19 -2.69
CA PRO A 292 2.52 28.53 -2.44
C PRO A 292 2.97 28.29 -0.99
N GLN A 293 2.08 27.91 -0.07
CA GLN A 293 2.41 27.73 1.35
C GLN A 293 2.91 26.31 1.68
N TYR A 294 2.93 25.40 0.72
CA TYR A 294 3.31 24.02 0.99
C TYR A 294 4.78 23.81 0.72
N GLU A 295 5.55 23.88 1.78
CA GLU A 295 6.91 23.36 1.79
C GLU A 295 6.88 21.86 1.49
N ILE A 296 7.28 21.53 0.28
CA ILE A 296 7.39 20.16 -0.27
C ILE A 296 8.31 19.27 0.57
N PHE A 297 8.92 19.81 1.59
CA PHE A 297 9.92 19.19 2.45
C PHE A 297 9.37 18.54 3.72
N LEU A 298 8.07 18.67 4.01
CA LEU A 298 7.50 17.95 5.14
C LEU A 298 7.35 16.48 4.78
N GLY A 299 8.01 15.62 5.53
CA GLY A 299 7.87 14.20 5.40
C GLY A 299 6.44 13.75 5.65
N ARG A 300 6.06 12.62 5.09
CA ARG A 300 4.71 12.07 5.24
C ARG A 300 4.72 10.56 5.40
N ILE A 301 3.72 10.07 6.11
CA ILE A 301 3.46 8.65 6.33
C ILE A 301 2.25 8.20 5.52
N SER A 302 2.20 6.92 5.24
CA SER A 302 1.04 6.24 4.65
C SER A 302 0.52 6.87 3.36
N ALA A 303 1.41 7.48 2.57
CA ALA A 303 1.11 7.89 1.21
C ALA A 303 0.83 6.65 0.35
N MET A 304 0.10 6.84 -0.72
CA MET A 304 -0.14 5.80 -1.72
C MET A 304 0.80 6.01 -2.90
N MET A 305 1.39 4.94 -3.41
CA MET A 305 2.35 5.00 -4.51
C MET A 305 2.09 3.87 -5.50
N VAL A 306 2.13 4.19 -6.78
CA VAL A 306 1.96 3.23 -7.87
C VAL A 306 2.89 3.57 -9.03
N LEU A 307 3.33 2.55 -9.75
CA LEU A 307 4.12 2.67 -10.97
C LEU A 307 3.22 3.04 -12.16
N ASP A 308 3.69 3.89 -13.05
CA ASP A 308 2.99 4.17 -14.31
C ASP A 308 3.11 2.99 -15.31
N ASP A 309 2.39 3.09 -16.43
CA ASP A 309 2.32 2.07 -17.48
C ASP A 309 3.65 1.82 -18.19
N LYS A 310 4.51 2.81 -18.24
CA LYS A 310 5.83 2.72 -18.88
C LYS A 310 6.90 2.19 -17.95
N GLY A 311 6.62 2.11 -16.66
CA GLY A 311 7.62 1.78 -15.65
C GLY A 311 8.67 2.87 -15.46
N GLU A 312 8.36 4.11 -15.83
CA GLU A 312 9.26 5.25 -15.81
C GLU A 312 9.03 6.19 -14.64
N ASN A 313 7.78 6.25 -14.14
CA ASN A 313 7.39 7.20 -13.10
C ASN A 313 6.63 6.53 -11.96
N LEU A 314 6.83 7.07 -10.76
CA LEU A 314 6.04 6.76 -9.58
C LEU A 314 5.01 7.88 -9.35
N ILE A 315 3.74 7.51 -9.31
CA ILE A 315 2.65 8.41 -8.96
C ILE A 315 2.38 8.26 -7.46
N LEU A 316 2.55 9.35 -6.73
CA LEU A 316 2.27 9.40 -5.29
C LEU A 316 1.03 10.26 -5.03
N TYR A 317 0.19 9.80 -4.12
CA TYR A 317 -0.98 10.55 -3.68
C TYR A 317 -1.16 10.47 -2.17
N GLY A 318 -1.59 11.56 -1.57
CA GLY A 318 -2.02 11.60 -0.18
C GLY A 318 -0.89 11.42 0.83
N GLY A 319 -1.23 10.77 1.92
CA GLY A 319 -0.39 10.61 3.09
C GLY A 319 -0.76 11.59 4.20
N SER A 320 -0.16 11.40 5.37
CA SER A 320 -0.40 12.19 6.57
C SER A 320 0.90 12.77 7.12
N ALA A 321 0.82 13.96 7.70
CA ALA A 321 1.87 14.60 8.50
C ALA A 321 1.36 14.86 9.92
N MET A 322 2.13 15.57 10.76
CA MET A 322 1.75 15.79 12.17
C MET A 322 0.38 16.45 12.34
N ASP A 323 0.01 17.37 11.48
CA ASP A 323 -1.15 18.26 11.62
C ASP A 323 -2.19 18.12 10.50
N LYS A 324 -1.89 17.39 9.43
CA LYS A 324 -2.79 17.27 8.27
C LYS A 324 -2.55 16.04 7.41
N GLU A 325 -3.55 15.69 6.64
CA GLU A 325 -3.48 14.79 5.49
C GLU A 325 -3.27 15.58 4.20
N TRP A 326 -2.69 14.90 3.21
CA TRP A 326 -2.38 15.49 1.92
C TRP A 326 -3.37 15.05 0.83
N SER A 327 -3.64 15.95 -0.12
CA SER A 327 -4.42 15.68 -1.34
C SER A 327 -3.60 15.84 -2.62
N TYR A 328 -2.29 15.93 -2.50
CA TYR A 328 -1.42 16.20 -3.63
C TYR A 328 -1.02 14.94 -4.37
N ILE A 329 -0.91 15.10 -5.69
CA ILE A 329 -0.32 14.12 -6.60
C ILE A 329 1.10 14.57 -6.89
N ASN A 330 2.04 13.66 -6.76
CA ASN A 330 3.41 13.89 -7.21
C ASN A 330 3.74 12.84 -8.27
N ASN A 331 4.37 13.27 -9.34
CA ASN A 331 4.94 12.40 -10.36
C ASN A 331 6.47 12.47 -10.22
N VAL A 332 7.10 11.31 -10.01
CA VAL A 332 8.53 11.22 -9.75
C VAL A 332 9.17 10.28 -10.74
N ASN A 333 10.12 10.79 -11.52
CA ASN A 333 10.82 9.98 -12.48
C ASN A 333 11.80 9.03 -11.79
N ILE A 334 11.73 7.74 -12.11
CA ILE A 334 12.59 6.71 -11.51
C ILE A 334 14.06 6.95 -11.80
N LYS A 335 14.40 7.40 -13.01
CA LYS A 335 15.78 7.71 -13.39
C LYS A 335 16.38 8.78 -12.45
N GLU A 336 15.63 9.82 -12.12
CA GLU A 336 16.07 10.85 -11.19
C GLU A 336 16.35 10.27 -9.79
N ILE A 337 15.54 9.31 -9.31
CA ILE A 337 15.80 8.64 -8.03
C ILE A 337 17.18 7.98 -8.04
N PHE A 338 17.51 7.28 -9.14
CA PHE A 338 18.78 6.56 -9.26
C PHE A 338 19.98 7.47 -9.49
N GLU A 339 19.83 8.57 -10.20
CA GLU A 339 20.89 9.57 -10.42
C GLU A 339 21.27 10.31 -9.14
N HIS A 340 20.40 10.36 -8.14
CA HIS A 340 20.64 11.05 -6.87
C HIS A 340 20.90 10.09 -5.70
N LEU A 341 21.28 8.84 -5.97
CA LEU A 341 21.66 7.90 -4.92
C LEU A 341 22.93 8.34 -4.18
N GLU A 342 22.91 8.22 -2.87
CA GLU A 342 24.10 8.47 -2.02
C GLU A 342 25.04 7.26 -2.08
N ASP A 343 26.34 7.52 -2.24
CA ASP A 343 27.36 6.46 -2.33
C ASP A 343 27.64 5.75 -0.99
N LYS A 344 27.24 6.36 0.13
CA LYS A 344 27.41 5.79 1.50
C LYS A 344 26.14 5.93 2.31
N ILE A 345 25.80 4.85 3.00
CA ILE A 345 24.82 4.83 4.12
C ILE A 345 25.56 5.13 5.41
#